data_0115be76433b722f6d19fb05e18b1783
#
_entry.id   0115be76433b722f6d19fb05e18b1783
#
_cell.length_a   1.000
_cell.length_b   1.000
_cell.length_c   1.000
_cell.angle_alpha   90.00
_cell.angle_beta   90.00
_cell.angle_gamma   90.00
#
_symmetry.space_group_name_H-M   'P 1'
#
loop_
_entity.id
_entity.type
_entity.pdbx_description
1 polymer ?
#
loop_
_entity_poly.entity_id
_entity_poly.type
_entity_poly.pdbx_seq_one_letter_code
_entity_poly.pdbx_strand_id
1 'polypeptide(L)'
;MDANALHNEIMRIIIGGKAFEDQPFRFMRLGGGYKICSLNDGRALTLSEGSAGLESFSESENQIWEIVPCNGRHLMLRCGAGVLSAGGDTAAKLVSPKGWIRFGEAYLNHMGFEKTKVPRKPLRNYFANVNIGLDSSSKEIYNGYELLINQSGGNFPKLKFCRVKMSGVCCEVMAAYNALTLAGEEPDFFKLAVEFEMNAAVRILGLAPKGTWGSDPYKVGSCLEAFNVPFVRIDPKESFDDALSRSRAGIICYRWPVMGLYLGIHTFAAVSEGGNMRTFNRYGNHAHSVLYPSTEAALCDGKFKDRFMVGYVV
;
A
#
# COMPACT_ATOMS: atom_id res chain seq x y z
N MET A 1 17.99 -2.37 21.68
CA MET A 1 17.07 -2.37 20.53
C MET A 1 17.50 -3.53 19.66
N ASP A 2 16.62 -4.45 19.34
CA ASP A 2 16.92 -5.57 18.44
C ASP A 2 17.27 -5.00 17.06
N ALA A 3 18.44 -5.38 16.51
CA ALA A 3 18.87 -4.93 15.18
C ALA A 3 17.85 -5.26 14.07
N ASN A 4 17.06 -6.32 14.23
CA ASN A 4 15.97 -6.67 13.30
C ASN A 4 14.75 -5.73 13.39
N ALA A 5 14.59 -5.01 14.48
CA ALA A 5 13.41 -4.18 14.72
C ALA A 5 13.36 -2.89 13.88
N LEU A 6 14.48 -2.50 13.26
CA LEU A 6 14.55 -1.26 12.48
C LEU A 6 14.32 -1.43 10.99
N HIS A 7 14.17 -2.65 10.49
CA HIS A 7 13.92 -2.86 9.07
C HIS A 7 12.60 -2.19 8.63
N ASN A 8 12.69 -1.29 7.63
CA ASN A 8 11.61 -0.44 7.15
C ASN A 8 11.02 0.56 8.18
N GLU A 9 11.71 0.77 9.31
CA GLU A 9 11.30 1.83 10.23
C GLU A 9 11.71 3.21 9.70
N ILE A 10 10.86 4.19 10.01
CA ILE A 10 11.12 5.59 9.73
C ILE A 10 11.44 6.26 11.05
N MET A 11 12.63 6.84 11.13
CA MET A 11 13.16 7.44 12.34
C MET A 11 13.81 8.78 12.04
N ARG A 12 13.81 9.69 13.02
CA ARG A 12 14.72 10.85 13.06
C ARG A 12 15.98 10.46 13.79
N ILE A 13 17.10 10.87 13.26
CA ILE A 13 18.42 10.72 13.93
C ILE A 13 18.65 11.98 14.72
N ILE A 14 18.82 11.87 16.03
CA ILE A 14 19.13 12.99 16.95
C ILE A 14 20.55 12.80 17.47
N ILE A 15 21.42 13.76 17.24
CA ILE A 15 22.82 13.76 17.73
C ILE A 15 23.07 15.10 18.42
N GLY A 16 23.67 15.08 19.60
CA GLY A 16 23.92 16.30 20.37
C GLY A 16 22.64 17.10 20.67
N GLY A 17 21.48 16.43 20.80
CA GLY A 17 20.18 17.05 21.03
C GLY A 17 19.51 17.68 19.81
N LYS A 18 20.15 17.68 18.64
CA LYS A 18 19.61 18.22 17.38
C LYS A 18 19.29 17.11 16.39
N ALA A 19 18.26 17.36 15.56
CA ALA A 19 17.95 16.45 14.45
C ALA A 19 19.04 16.56 13.38
N PHE A 20 19.58 15.40 12.96
CA PHE A 20 20.49 15.34 11.82
C PHE A 20 19.70 15.65 10.55
N GLU A 21 20.18 16.60 9.73
CA GLU A 21 19.53 17.06 8.49
C GLU A 21 18.05 17.47 8.64
N ASP A 22 17.57 17.70 9.86
CA ASP A 22 16.17 18.05 10.21
C ASP A 22 15.08 17.28 9.45
N GLN A 23 15.35 16.03 9.11
CA GLN A 23 14.45 15.19 8.35
C GLN A 23 14.36 13.77 8.91
N PRO A 24 13.28 13.03 8.60
CA PRO A 24 13.20 11.61 8.89
C PRO A 24 13.96 10.78 7.84
N PHE A 25 14.44 9.62 8.28
CA PHE A 25 15.16 8.64 7.48
C PHE A 25 14.47 7.29 7.51
N ARG A 26 14.54 6.57 6.41
CA ARG A 26 14.14 5.17 6.31
C ARG A 26 15.35 4.27 6.53
N PHE A 27 15.22 3.31 7.43
CA PHE A 27 16.20 2.29 7.71
C PHE A 27 15.85 1.00 6.99
N MET A 28 16.70 0.54 6.09
CA MET A 28 16.51 -0.71 5.35
C MET A 28 17.67 -1.63 5.62
N ARG A 29 17.40 -2.84 6.10
CA ARG A 29 18.44 -3.83 6.32
C ARG A 29 19.02 -4.29 4.98
N LEU A 30 20.32 -4.29 4.88
CA LEU A 30 21.06 -4.75 3.70
C LEU A 30 22.32 -5.48 4.19
N GLY A 31 22.39 -6.79 3.96
CA GLY A 31 23.49 -7.61 4.47
C GLY A 31 23.63 -7.53 5.99
N GLY A 32 24.82 -7.24 6.47
CA GLY A 32 25.16 -7.09 7.91
C GLY A 32 24.80 -5.73 8.52
N GLY A 33 24.32 -4.77 7.73
CA GLY A 33 24.07 -3.40 8.16
C GLY A 33 22.75 -2.83 7.70
N TYR A 34 22.70 -1.50 7.60
CA TYR A 34 21.53 -0.73 7.17
C TYR A 34 21.90 0.27 6.08
N LYS A 35 21.12 0.30 5.02
CA LYS A 35 20.97 1.46 4.16
C LYS A 35 20.02 2.45 4.85
N ILE A 36 20.46 3.71 4.99
CA ILE A 36 19.68 4.76 5.65
C ILE A 36 19.38 5.84 4.60
N CYS A 37 18.11 5.98 4.21
CA CYS A 37 17.73 6.91 3.15
C CYS A 37 16.91 8.08 3.69
N SER A 38 17.22 9.26 3.21
CA SER A 38 16.43 10.48 3.39
C SER A 38 15.03 10.28 2.83
N LEU A 39 14.01 10.73 3.55
CA LEU A 39 12.63 10.77 3.04
C LEU A 39 12.34 12.03 2.20
N ASN A 40 13.24 12.99 2.14
CA ASN A 40 13.06 14.18 1.32
C ASN A 40 13.33 13.93 -0.15
N ASP A 41 14.37 13.14 -0.46
CA ASP A 41 14.87 12.95 -1.82
C ASP A 41 15.34 11.52 -2.14
N GLY A 42 15.27 10.59 -1.20
CA GLY A 42 15.67 9.20 -1.39
C GLY A 42 17.18 8.96 -1.36
N ARG A 43 18.01 10.01 -1.21
CA ARG A 43 19.46 9.85 -1.14
C ARG A 43 19.88 9.05 0.10
N ALA A 44 20.92 8.27 -0.04
CA ALA A 44 21.46 7.46 1.05
C ALA A 44 22.42 8.28 1.93
N LEU A 45 22.37 8.03 3.23
CA LEU A 45 23.37 8.51 4.15
C LEU A 45 24.71 7.86 3.81
N THR A 46 25.70 8.69 3.49
CA THR A 46 27.03 8.27 2.99
C THR A 46 28.09 8.88 3.88
N LEU A 47 29.12 8.11 4.19
CA LEU A 47 30.33 8.59 4.86
C LEU A 47 31.40 8.86 3.80
N SER A 48 31.74 10.15 3.58
CA SER A 48 32.75 10.55 2.60
C SER A 48 33.80 11.43 3.30
N GLU A 49 35.08 11.09 3.15
CA GLU A 49 36.21 11.85 3.71
C GLU A 49 36.07 12.21 5.20
N GLY A 50 35.46 11.30 5.99
CA GLY A 50 35.26 11.48 7.44
C GLY A 50 34.06 12.32 7.82
N SER A 51 33.29 12.83 6.84
CA SER A 51 32.02 13.53 7.08
C SER A 51 30.84 12.73 6.50
N ALA A 52 29.69 12.85 7.13
CA ALA A 52 28.46 12.22 6.64
C ALA A 52 27.63 13.20 5.81
N GLY A 53 27.16 12.75 4.69
CA GLY A 53 26.31 13.50 3.76
C GLY A 53 25.24 12.63 3.12
N LEU A 54 24.48 13.19 2.19
CA LEU A 54 23.44 12.47 1.44
C LEU A 54 23.85 12.39 -0.03
N GLU A 55 24.00 11.18 -0.54
CA GLU A 55 24.41 10.91 -1.93
C GLU A 55 23.47 9.89 -2.58
N SER A 56 23.51 9.79 -3.90
CA SER A 56 22.81 8.74 -4.62
C SER A 56 23.29 7.35 -4.15
N PHE A 57 22.37 6.42 -4.00
CA PHE A 57 22.73 5.08 -3.55
C PHE A 57 23.49 4.31 -4.64
N SER A 58 24.67 3.80 -4.29
CA SER A 58 25.58 3.08 -5.18
C SER A 58 25.99 1.69 -4.69
N GLU A 59 25.38 1.20 -3.60
CA GLU A 59 25.73 -0.07 -2.92
C GLU A 59 27.17 -0.13 -2.37
N SER A 60 27.84 1.01 -2.24
CA SER A 60 29.18 1.09 -1.72
C SER A 60 29.21 0.90 -0.20
N GLU A 61 30.33 0.38 0.31
CA GLU A 61 30.52 0.09 1.74
C GLU A 61 30.36 1.34 2.63
N ASN A 62 30.66 2.53 2.09
CA ASN A 62 30.51 3.80 2.80
C ASN A 62 29.04 4.28 2.92
N GLN A 63 28.09 3.48 2.42
CA GLN A 63 26.63 3.69 2.54
C GLN A 63 25.94 2.63 3.39
N ILE A 64 26.70 1.66 3.92
CA ILE A 64 26.16 0.61 4.78
C ILE A 64 26.54 0.90 6.24
N TRP A 65 25.52 1.10 7.05
CA TRP A 65 25.65 1.56 8.44
C TRP A 65 25.35 0.45 9.43
N GLU A 66 26.23 0.26 10.39
CA GLU A 66 25.97 -0.55 11.57
C GLU A 66 25.34 0.30 12.66
N ILE A 67 24.43 -0.29 13.42
CA ILE A 67 23.81 0.34 14.59
C ILE A 67 24.35 -0.34 15.84
N VAL A 68 25.24 0.35 16.51
CA VAL A 68 25.95 -0.18 17.67
C VAL A 68 25.34 0.41 18.95
N PRO A 69 24.81 -0.41 19.86
CA PRO A 69 24.38 0.08 21.17
C PRO A 69 25.52 0.79 21.90
N CYS A 70 25.22 1.95 22.45
CA CYS A 70 26.13 2.71 23.30
C CYS A 70 25.61 2.70 24.75
N ASN A 71 25.63 3.77 25.48
CA ASN A 71 25.18 3.82 26.85
C ASN A 71 23.66 4.08 26.97
N GLY A 72 22.94 3.17 27.64
CA GLY A 72 21.51 3.31 27.92
C GLY A 72 20.62 3.31 26.69
N ARG A 73 20.01 4.48 26.34
CA ARG A 73 19.13 4.65 25.17
C ARG A 73 19.84 5.21 23.95
N HIS A 74 21.16 5.40 24.02
CA HIS A 74 21.95 5.90 22.93
C HIS A 74 22.56 4.76 22.10
N LEU A 75 22.87 5.08 20.86
CA LEU A 75 23.53 4.18 19.92
C LEU A 75 24.50 4.98 19.05
N MET A 76 25.43 4.30 18.42
CA MET A 76 26.30 4.86 17.39
C MET A 76 25.88 4.32 16.03
N LEU A 77 25.92 5.16 15.02
CA LEU A 77 25.80 4.79 13.63
C LEU A 77 27.21 4.74 13.04
N ARG A 78 27.71 3.55 12.76
CA ARG A 78 29.06 3.30 12.27
C ARG A 78 29.04 2.86 10.82
N CYS A 79 29.93 3.38 10.01
CA CYS A 79 30.13 3.00 8.62
C CYS A 79 31.61 2.78 8.39
N GLY A 80 32.04 1.52 8.22
CA GLY A 80 33.45 1.16 8.21
C GLY A 80 34.17 1.61 9.50
N ALA A 81 35.24 2.36 9.36
CA ALA A 81 36.00 2.94 10.48
C ALA A 81 35.41 4.26 11.02
N GLY A 82 34.46 4.86 10.30
CA GLY A 82 33.87 6.15 10.67
C GLY A 82 32.57 6.03 11.47
N VAL A 83 32.25 7.10 12.19
CA VAL A 83 31.06 7.21 13.03
C VAL A 83 30.29 8.49 12.66
N LEU A 84 28.98 8.40 12.55
CA LEU A 84 28.14 9.58 12.37
C LEU A 84 28.26 10.49 13.58
N SER A 85 28.68 11.73 13.36
CA SER A 85 28.85 12.73 14.41
C SER A 85 28.25 14.08 14.02
N ALA A 86 27.89 14.87 15.03
CA ALA A 86 27.50 16.27 14.85
C ALA A 86 28.02 17.09 16.02
N GLY A 87 28.84 18.11 15.72
CA GLY A 87 29.46 18.96 16.73
C GLY A 87 30.37 18.21 17.72
N GLY A 88 31.03 17.12 17.29
CA GLY A 88 31.87 16.26 18.12
C GLY A 88 31.12 15.20 18.94
N ASP A 89 29.79 15.21 18.98
CA ASP A 89 28.99 14.19 19.62
C ASP A 89 28.70 13.03 18.66
N THR A 90 28.92 11.79 19.11
CA THR A 90 28.66 10.56 18.31
C THR A 90 27.49 9.74 18.86
N ALA A 91 26.97 10.14 20.02
CA ALA A 91 25.83 9.46 20.65
C ALA A 91 24.52 9.86 19.97
N ALA A 92 23.94 8.94 19.23
CA ALA A 92 22.70 9.14 18.51
C ALA A 92 21.48 8.58 19.26
N LYS A 93 20.32 9.17 19.06
CA LYS A 93 19.02 8.61 19.39
C LYS A 93 18.18 8.46 18.13
N LEU A 94 17.54 7.31 17.96
CA LEU A 94 16.54 7.13 16.94
C LEU A 94 15.15 7.40 17.53
N VAL A 95 14.48 8.44 17.01
CA VAL A 95 13.19 8.89 17.50
C VAL A 95 12.14 8.71 16.42
N SER A 96 11.07 8.03 16.76
CA SER A 96 9.92 7.93 15.87
C SER A 96 9.32 9.30 15.58
N PRO A 97 9.18 9.73 14.32
CA PRO A 97 8.48 10.95 14.00
C PRO A 97 7.02 10.82 14.45
N LYS A 98 6.49 11.88 15.10
CA LYS A 98 5.09 11.95 15.53
C LYS A 98 4.26 12.64 14.46
N GLY A 99 3.00 12.19 14.30
CA GLY A 99 2.05 12.83 13.40
C GLY A 99 2.27 12.53 11.91
N TRP A 100 2.04 13.52 11.07
CA TRP A 100 2.20 13.47 9.64
C TRP A 100 3.68 13.62 9.27
N ILE A 101 4.14 12.78 8.34
CA ILE A 101 5.48 12.89 7.76
C ILE A 101 5.34 13.75 6.51
N ARG A 102 6.14 14.79 6.42
CA ARG A 102 6.25 15.62 5.22
C ARG A 102 7.38 15.06 4.35
N PHE A 103 7.07 14.81 3.09
CA PHE A 103 8.04 14.38 2.09
C PHE A 103 8.52 15.59 1.30
N GLY A 104 9.77 15.55 0.87
CA GLY A 104 10.26 16.45 -0.16
C GLY A 104 9.60 16.09 -1.50
N GLU A 105 9.36 17.11 -2.32
CA GLU A 105 8.72 16.95 -3.63
C GLU A 105 9.48 15.96 -4.54
N ALA A 106 10.81 16.02 -4.54
CA ALA A 106 11.64 15.11 -5.31
C ALA A 106 11.47 13.63 -4.89
N TYR A 107 11.34 13.36 -3.59
CA TYR A 107 11.10 12.01 -3.09
C TYR A 107 9.70 11.51 -3.47
N LEU A 108 8.69 12.36 -3.38
CA LEU A 108 7.32 12.03 -3.76
C LEU A 108 7.19 11.75 -5.25
N ASN A 109 7.82 12.57 -6.09
CA ASN A 109 7.87 12.37 -7.52
C ASN A 109 8.57 11.05 -7.88
N HIS A 110 9.68 10.73 -7.21
CA HIS A 110 10.36 9.43 -7.37
C HIS A 110 9.47 8.25 -6.95
N MET A 111 8.67 8.44 -5.91
CA MET A 111 7.73 7.43 -5.40
C MET A 111 6.35 7.48 -6.10
N GLY A 112 6.10 8.51 -6.92
CA GLY A 112 4.83 8.76 -7.60
C GLY A 112 3.66 9.02 -6.63
N PHE A 113 3.90 9.68 -5.51
CA PHE A 113 2.87 10.20 -4.62
C PHE A 113 2.66 11.68 -4.89
N GLU A 114 1.46 12.09 -5.21
CA GLU A 114 1.11 13.50 -5.41
C GLU A 114 0.90 14.28 -4.10
N LYS A 115 0.73 13.57 -2.98
CA LYS A 115 0.43 14.17 -1.68
C LYS A 115 1.68 14.41 -0.85
N THR A 116 1.88 15.65 -0.46
CA THR A 116 3.03 16.08 0.38
C THR A 116 2.97 15.59 1.83
N LYS A 117 1.89 14.92 2.25
CA LYS A 117 1.71 14.43 3.63
C LYS A 117 1.07 13.05 3.63
N VAL A 118 1.81 12.06 4.07
CA VAL A 118 1.29 10.71 4.30
C VAL A 118 1.48 10.35 5.78
N PRO A 119 0.47 9.78 6.47
CA PRO A 119 0.65 9.33 7.84
C PRO A 119 1.73 8.26 7.93
N ARG A 120 2.49 8.27 9.03
CA ARG A 120 3.58 7.30 9.26
C ARG A 120 3.16 5.83 9.06
N LYS A 121 1.95 5.46 9.48
CA LYS A 121 1.50 4.06 9.45
C LYS A 121 1.27 3.53 8.02
N PRO A 122 0.49 4.19 7.15
CA PRO A 122 0.37 3.78 5.75
C PRO A 122 1.73 3.71 5.04
N LEU A 123 2.60 4.67 5.29
CA LEU A 123 3.92 4.69 4.68
C LEU A 123 4.80 3.51 5.14
N ARG A 124 4.80 3.19 6.43
CA ARG A 124 5.49 2.03 6.96
C ARG A 124 4.97 0.73 6.33
N ASN A 125 3.64 0.63 6.16
CA ASN A 125 3.03 -0.50 5.48
C ASN A 125 3.48 -0.56 4.02
N TYR A 126 3.49 0.58 3.31
CA TYR A 126 3.96 0.64 1.93
C TYR A 126 5.36 0.01 1.78
N PHE A 127 6.33 0.47 2.56
CA PHE A 127 7.69 -0.03 2.47
C PHE A 127 7.81 -1.51 2.85
N ALA A 128 7.09 -1.95 3.89
CA ALA A 128 7.08 -3.36 4.26
C ALA A 128 6.47 -4.23 3.15
N ASN A 129 5.38 -3.77 2.53
CA ASN A 129 4.69 -4.49 1.47
C ASN A 129 5.50 -4.55 0.17
N VAL A 130 6.14 -3.45 -0.22
CA VAL A 130 7.03 -3.43 -1.42
C VAL A 130 8.16 -4.46 -1.29
N ASN A 131 8.74 -4.60 -0.09
CA ASN A 131 9.80 -5.59 0.13
C ASN A 131 9.31 -7.05 0.08
N ILE A 132 8.05 -7.31 0.46
CA ILE A 132 7.45 -8.64 0.36
C ILE A 132 7.05 -8.93 -1.09
N GLY A 133 6.51 -7.92 -1.79
CA GLY A 133 6.05 -8.03 -3.16
C GLY A 133 4.77 -8.85 -3.32
N LEU A 134 4.24 -8.82 -4.53
CA LEU A 134 3.17 -9.71 -4.99
C LEU A 134 3.80 -10.91 -5.71
N ASP A 135 3.32 -12.09 -5.44
CA ASP A 135 3.78 -13.29 -6.15
C ASP A 135 2.81 -13.74 -7.25
N SER A 136 3.27 -14.63 -8.12
CA SER A 136 2.52 -15.11 -9.29
C SER A 136 1.27 -15.91 -8.93
N SER A 137 1.21 -16.53 -7.73
CA SER A 137 0.06 -17.38 -7.34
C SER A 137 -1.21 -16.58 -7.06
N SER A 138 -1.10 -15.24 -6.99
CA SER A 138 -2.24 -14.34 -6.81
C SER A 138 -2.67 -13.66 -8.11
N LYS A 139 -2.08 -14.04 -9.26
CA LYS A 139 -2.18 -13.33 -10.52
C LYS A 139 -2.72 -14.21 -11.65
N GLU A 140 -3.35 -13.57 -12.62
CA GLU A 140 -3.78 -14.15 -13.89
C GLU A 140 -3.41 -13.20 -15.04
N ILE A 141 -3.00 -13.74 -16.18
CA ILE A 141 -2.81 -12.96 -17.40
C ILE A 141 -4.12 -13.02 -18.21
N TYR A 142 -4.72 -11.87 -18.41
CA TYR A 142 -5.92 -11.70 -19.21
C TYR A 142 -5.69 -10.62 -20.28
N ASN A 143 -5.81 -10.99 -21.56
CA ASN A 143 -5.58 -10.10 -22.71
C ASN A 143 -4.25 -9.33 -22.65
N GLY A 144 -3.19 -9.96 -22.12
CA GLY A 144 -1.88 -9.34 -21.93
C GLY A 144 -1.71 -8.51 -20.65
N TYR A 145 -2.76 -8.32 -19.88
CA TYR A 145 -2.72 -7.63 -18.58
C TYR A 145 -2.53 -8.61 -17.43
N GLU A 146 -1.67 -8.25 -16.48
CA GLU A 146 -1.49 -9.00 -15.24
C GLU A 146 -2.48 -8.52 -14.18
N LEU A 147 -3.44 -9.36 -13.82
CA LEU A 147 -4.53 -9.04 -12.89
C LEU A 147 -4.43 -9.85 -11.61
N LEU A 148 -4.92 -9.28 -10.52
CA LEU A 148 -4.96 -9.91 -9.20
C LEU A 148 -6.29 -10.65 -9.03
N ILE A 149 -6.24 -11.97 -8.75
CA ILE A 149 -7.42 -12.83 -8.72
C ILE A 149 -7.64 -13.56 -7.39
N ASN A 150 -6.61 -13.64 -6.54
CA ASN A 150 -6.66 -14.40 -5.29
C ASN A 150 -6.11 -13.60 -4.11
N GLN A 151 -6.99 -12.90 -3.43
CA GLN A 151 -6.66 -12.10 -2.24
C GLN A 151 -6.23 -12.95 -1.04
N SER A 152 -6.59 -14.24 -0.99
CA SER A 152 -6.25 -15.13 0.12
C SER A 152 -4.94 -15.88 -0.12
N GLY A 153 -4.44 -15.88 -1.35
CA GLY A 153 -3.26 -16.62 -1.79
C GLY A 153 -1.95 -15.85 -1.69
N GLY A 154 -0.89 -16.55 -2.04
CA GLY A 154 0.43 -16.00 -2.21
C GLY A 154 0.96 -15.23 -1.01
N ASN A 155 1.45 -14.04 -1.26
CA ASN A 155 2.00 -13.16 -0.24
C ASN A 155 0.96 -12.30 0.49
N PHE A 156 -0.31 -12.24 0.05
CA PHE A 156 -1.35 -11.41 0.67
C PHE A 156 -1.49 -11.61 2.19
N PRO A 157 -1.39 -12.83 2.76
CA PRO A 157 -1.40 -13.04 4.21
C PRO A 157 -0.23 -12.40 4.97
N LYS A 158 0.86 -12.02 4.29
CA LYS A 158 2.04 -11.35 4.86
C LYS A 158 1.94 -9.83 4.73
N LEU A 159 1.21 -9.33 3.72
CA LEU A 159 1.03 -7.91 3.44
C LEU A 159 0.13 -7.23 4.49
N LYS A 160 0.33 -5.94 4.70
CA LYS A 160 -0.39 -5.14 5.71
C LYS A 160 -1.24 -4.05 5.08
N PHE A 161 -2.48 -3.95 5.59
CA PHE A 161 -3.39 -2.84 5.35
C PHE A 161 -3.82 -2.29 6.71
N CYS A 162 -3.52 -1.03 7.00
CA CYS A 162 -3.67 -0.46 8.34
C CYS A 162 -2.96 -1.32 9.41
N ARG A 163 -3.72 -2.06 10.22
CA ARG A 163 -3.20 -2.93 11.31
C ARG A 163 -3.49 -4.42 11.08
N VAL A 164 -4.07 -4.76 9.94
CA VAL A 164 -4.52 -6.13 9.61
C VAL A 164 -3.81 -6.67 8.38
N LYS A 165 -4.01 -7.95 8.09
CA LYS A 165 -3.49 -8.59 6.88
C LYS A 165 -4.33 -8.20 5.66
N MET A 166 -3.70 -7.96 4.52
CA MET A 166 -4.41 -7.63 3.27
C MET A 166 -5.35 -8.76 2.82
N SER A 167 -4.99 -10.02 3.07
CA SER A 167 -5.78 -11.17 2.64
C SER A 167 -7.25 -11.17 3.08
N GLY A 168 -7.60 -10.43 4.12
CA GLY A 168 -8.99 -10.36 4.61
C GLY A 168 -9.72 -9.06 4.27
N VAL A 169 -9.03 -8.03 3.76
CA VAL A 169 -9.60 -6.66 3.76
C VAL A 169 -9.24 -5.80 2.56
N CYS A 170 -8.55 -6.30 1.54
CA CYS A 170 -8.07 -5.46 0.43
C CYS A 170 -8.82 -5.66 -0.89
N CYS A 171 -10.03 -6.19 -0.86
CA CYS A 171 -10.83 -6.44 -2.07
C CYS A 171 -11.06 -5.16 -2.88
N GLU A 172 -11.31 -4.02 -2.26
CA GLU A 172 -11.48 -2.73 -2.94
C GLU A 172 -10.18 -2.28 -3.63
N VAL A 173 -9.04 -2.46 -2.96
CA VAL A 173 -7.72 -2.13 -3.53
C VAL A 173 -7.41 -3.00 -4.74
N MET A 174 -7.68 -4.31 -4.65
CA MET A 174 -7.49 -5.24 -5.76
C MET A 174 -8.42 -4.93 -6.92
N ALA A 175 -9.69 -4.64 -6.64
CA ALA A 175 -10.66 -4.30 -7.67
C ALA A 175 -10.28 -2.98 -8.39
N ALA A 176 -9.84 -1.97 -7.64
CA ALA A 176 -9.35 -0.72 -8.22
C ALA A 176 -8.08 -0.96 -9.07
N TYR A 177 -7.11 -1.72 -8.56
CA TYR A 177 -5.92 -2.09 -9.32
C TYR A 177 -6.28 -2.77 -10.65
N ASN A 178 -7.13 -3.81 -10.60
CA ASN A 178 -7.54 -4.53 -11.79
C ASN A 178 -8.30 -3.65 -12.79
N ALA A 179 -9.24 -2.83 -12.31
CA ALA A 179 -10.01 -1.95 -13.18
C ALA A 179 -9.12 -0.91 -13.88
N LEU A 180 -8.17 -0.30 -13.16
CA LEU A 180 -7.19 0.63 -13.72
C LEU A 180 -6.28 -0.07 -14.76
N THR A 181 -5.77 -1.25 -14.44
CA THR A 181 -4.95 -2.04 -15.37
C THR A 181 -5.72 -2.40 -16.64
N LEU A 182 -6.98 -2.81 -16.51
CA LEU A 182 -7.86 -3.11 -17.65
C LEU A 182 -8.24 -1.86 -18.46
N ALA A 183 -8.24 -0.69 -17.83
CA ALA A 183 -8.41 0.59 -18.51
C ALA A 183 -7.16 1.05 -19.28
N GLY A 184 -6.04 0.33 -19.16
CA GLY A 184 -4.76 0.62 -19.82
C GLY A 184 -3.83 1.50 -19.01
N GLU A 185 -4.12 1.67 -17.71
CA GLU A 185 -3.24 2.37 -16.78
C GLU A 185 -2.19 1.40 -16.18
N GLU A 186 -1.12 1.95 -15.62
CA GLU A 186 -0.07 1.19 -14.91
C GLU A 186 -0.08 1.50 -13.40
N PRO A 187 -1.11 1.07 -12.66
CA PRO A 187 -1.22 1.41 -11.25
C PRO A 187 -0.18 0.67 -10.40
N ASP A 188 0.41 1.36 -9.43
CA ASP A 188 1.17 0.71 -8.35
C ASP A 188 0.19 0.23 -7.27
N PHE A 189 0.08 -1.09 -7.10
CA PHE A 189 -0.83 -1.70 -6.11
C PHE A 189 -0.58 -1.19 -4.68
N PHE A 190 0.68 -1.01 -4.28
CA PHE A 190 1.00 -0.58 -2.93
C PHE A 190 0.73 0.90 -2.70
N LYS A 191 0.82 1.74 -3.73
CA LYS A 191 0.38 3.14 -3.66
C LYS A 191 -1.13 3.25 -3.56
N LEU A 192 -1.88 2.45 -4.34
CA LEU A 192 -3.32 2.33 -4.19
C LEU A 192 -3.68 1.93 -2.75
N ALA A 193 -2.99 0.93 -2.17
CA ALA A 193 -3.23 0.53 -0.79
C ALA A 193 -3.01 1.67 0.21
N VAL A 194 -1.99 2.51 0.04
CA VAL A 194 -1.77 3.70 0.88
C VAL A 194 -2.94 4.68 0.75
N GLU A 195 -3.39 4.95 -0.48
CA GLU A 195 -4.52 5.85 -0.73
C GLU A 195 -5.80 5.37 -0.03
N PHE A 196 -6.09 4.08 -0.16
CA PHE A 196 -7.23 3.46 0.51
C PHE A 196 -7.08 3.47 2.04
N GLU A 197 -5.88 3.22 2.59
CA GLU A 197 -5.62 3.36 4.03
C GLU A 197 -5.89 4.77 4.54
N MET A 198 -5.57 5.78 3.75
CA MET A 198 -5.73 7.18 4.13
C MET A 198 -7.20 7.63 4.07
N ASN A 199 -7.87 7.35 2.97
CA ASN A 199 -9.13 7.98 2.61
C ASN A 199 -10.36 7.07 2.74
N ALA A 200 -10.21 5.77 2.55
CA ALA A 200 -11.32 4.84 2.51
C ALA A 200 -11.38 3.84 3.68
N ALA A 201 -10.28 3.57 4.40
CA ALA A 201 -10.27 2.57 5.46
C ALA A 201 -11.33 2.84 6.54
N VAL A 202 -12.20 1.87 6.77
CA VAL A 202 -13.33 1.96 7.71
C VAL A 202 -12.84 2.08 9.15
N ARG A 203 -13.44 3.00 9.89
CA ARG A 203 -13.23 3.17 11.33
C ARG A 203 -14.56 3.10 12.07
N ILE A 204 -14.70 2.08 12.88
CA ILE A 204 -15.86 1.96 13.80
C ILE A 204 -15.39 2.39 15.18
N LEU A 205 -15.91 3.52 15.67
CA LEU A 205 -15.54 4.12 16.95
C LEU A 205 -15.77 3.13 18.10
N GLY A 206 -14.72 2.90 18.90
CA GLY A 206 -14.79 2.08 20.10
C GLY A 206 -14.84 0.56 19.90
N LEU A 207 -14.98 0.07 18.65
CA LEU A 207 -15.14 -1.36 18.38
C LEU A 207 -13.91 -2.03 17.78
N ALA A 208 -13.22 -1.36 16.85
CA ALA A 208 -12.08 -1.95 16.18
C ALA A 208 -11.11 -0.88 15.65
N PRO A 209 -9.80 -1.20 15.47
CA PRO A 209 -8.84 -0.32 14.82
C PRO A 209 -9.25 0.01 13.38
N LYS A 210 -8.82 1.19 12.88
CA LYS A 210 -9.03 1.60 11.48
C LYS A 210 -8.55 0.50 10.52
N GLY A 211 -9.36 0.18 9.51
CA GLY A 211 -9.07 -0.79 8.47
C GLY A 211 -9.34 -2.26 8.81
N THR A 212 -9.78 -2.58 10.04
CA THR A 212 -10.14 -3.96 10.43
C THR A 212 -11.29 -4.52 9.58
N TRP A 213 -12.18 -3.65 9.11
CA TRP A 213 -13.34 -3.97 8.27
C TRP A 213 -13.11 -3.62 6.79
N GLY A 214 -11.83 -3.47 6.38
CA GLY A 214 -11.48 -3.10 5.00
C GLY A 214 -11.71 -1.61 4.72
N SER A 215 -12.14 -1.33 3.51
CA SER A 215 -12.41 0.01 2.99
C SER A 215 -13.92 0.26 2.86
N ASP A 216 -14.28 1.53 2.79
CA ASP A 216 -15.65 1.96 2.53
C ASP A 216 -15.93 1.89 1.01
N PRO A 217 -16.86 1.03 0.56
CA PRO A 217 -17.20 0.89 -0.87
C PRO A 217 -17.61 2.20 -1.54
N TYR A 218 -18.22 3.12 -0.80
CA TYR A 218 -18.68 4.42 -1.32
C TYR A 218 -17.54 5.43 -1.52
N LYS A 219 -16.33 5.09 -1.04
CA LYS A 219 -15.13 5.93 -1.20
C LYS A 219 -14.14 5.43 -2.25
N VAL A 220 -14.45 4.34 -2.95
CA VAL A 220 -13.61 3.84 -4.05
C VAL A 220 -13.42 4.93 -5.10
N GLY A 221 -14.47 5.63 -5.50
CA GLY A 221 -14.38 6.76 -6.44
C GLY A 221 -13.37 7.84 -6.00
N SER A 222 -13.40 8.26 -4.73
CA SER A 222 -12.42 9.24 -4.23
C SER A 222 -10.98 8.75 -4.29
N CYS A 223 -10.76 7.43 -4.21
CA CYS A 223 -9.43 6.85 -4.38
C CYS A 223 -9.02 6.83 -5.87
N LEU A 224 -9.96 6.59 -6.80
CA LEU A 224 -9.70 6.69 -8.24
C LEU A 224 -9.38 8.13 -8.68
N GLU A 225 -10.11 9.12 -8.15
CA GLU A 225 -9.83 10.56 -8.36
C GLU A 225 -8.39 10.92 -7.99
N ALA A 226 -7.87 10.35 -6.91
CA ALA A 226 -6.50 10.60 -6.47
C ALA A 226 -5.44 10.09 -7.47
N PHE A 227 -5.82 9.28 -8.45
CA PHE A 227 -4.97 8.80 -9.55
C PHE A 227 -5.35 9.45 -10.89
N ASN A 228 -6.15 10.51 -10.86
CA ASN A 228 -6.61 11.26 -12.05
C ASN A 228 -7.38 10.40 -13.07
N VAL A 229 -8.03 9.33 -12.63
CA VAL A 229 -8.78 8.44 -13.51
C VAL A 229 -10.26 8.84 -13.46
N PRO A 230 -10.84 9.23 -14.61
CA PRO A 230 -12.26 9.52 -14.69
C PRO A 230 -13.08 8.25 -14.50
N PHE A 231 -14.17 8.37 -13.76
CA PHE A 231 -15.10 7.27 -13.54
C PHE A 231 -16.54 7.75 -13.49
N VAL A 232 -17.47 6.81 -13.70
CA VAL A 232 -18.91 7.03 -13.45
C VAL A 232 -19.32 6.11 -12.30
N ARG A 233 -19.95 6.67 -11.28
CA ARG A 233 -20.54 5.90 -10.18
C ARG A 233 -21.91 5.41 -10.60
N ILE A 234 -22.22 4.14 -10.31
CA ILE A 234 -23.48 3.46 -10.62
C ILE A 234 -24.16 3.08 -9.30
N ASP A 235 -25.34 3.61 -9.08
CA ASP A 235 -26.14 3.32 -7.91
C ASP A 235 -27.07 2.10 -8.13
N PRO A 236 -27.65 1.46 -7.09
CA PRO A 236 -28.43 0.21 -7.20
C PRO A 236 -29.69 0.28 -8.10
N LYS A 237 -30.12 1.45 -8.48
CA LYS A 237 -31.28 1.64 -9.38
C LYS A 237 -30.90 1.69 -10.86
N GLU A 238 -29.60 1.74 -11.16
CA GLU A 238 -29.04 1.86 -12.50
C GLU A 238 -28.56 0.49 -12.98
N SER A 239 -28.52 0.29 -14.31
CA SER A 239 -27.97 -0.92 -14.91
C SER A 239 -26.44 -0.85 -14.94
N PHE A 240 -25.79 -1.66 -14.12
CA PHE A 240 -24.35 -1.77 -14.17
C PHE A 240 -23.87 -2.45 -15.47
N ASP A 241 -24.61 -3.44 -15.97
CA ASP A 241 -24.25 -4.15 -17.21
C ASP A 241 -24.25 -3.19 -18.41
N ASP A 242 -25.26 -2.29 -18.50
CA ASP A 242 -25.31 -1.28 -19.57
C ASP A 242 -24.16 -0.27 -19.45
N ALA A 243 -23.80 0.15 -18.25
CA ALA A 243 -22.68 1.04 -18.03
C ALA A 243 -21.35 0.36 -18.38
N LEU A 244 -21.16 -0.88 -17.93
CA LEU A 244 -19.95 -1.68 -18.18
C LEU A 244 -19.75 -1.95 -19.67
N SER A 245 -20.83 -2.21 -20.43
CA SER A 245 -20.75 -2.46 -21.88
C SER A 245 -20.19 -1.30 -22.70
N ARG A 246 -20.21 -0.08 -22.15
CA ARG A 246 -19.70 1.16 -22.75
C ARG A 246 -18.42 1.66 -22.12
N SER A 247 -17.83 0.90 -21.20
CA SER A 247 -16.65 1.26 -20.43
C SER A 247 -15.53 0.23 -20.63
N ARG A 248 -14.32 0.59 -20.29
CA ARG A 248 -13.17 -0.33 -20.38
C ARG A 248 -13.18 -1.38 -19.30
N ALA A 249 -13.53 -0.98 -18.07
CA ALA A 249 -13.62 -1.86 -16.92
C ALA A 249 -14.60 -1.31 -15.89
N GLY A 250 -14.95 -2.13 -14.91
CA GLY A 250 -15.80 -1.74 -13.81
C GLY A 250 -15.40 -2.38 -12.49
N ILE A 251 -15.93 -1.81 -11.42
CA ILE A 251 -15.76 -2.26 -10.03
C ILE A 251 -17.16 -2.46 -9.47
N ILE A 252 -17.43 -3.63 -8.90
CA ILE A 252 -18.68 -3.97 -8.24
C ILE A 252 -18.44 -4.17 -6.75
N CYS A 253 -19.12 -3.38 -5.94
CA CYS A 253 -19.18 -3.56 -4.49
C CYS A 253 -20.55 -4.15 -4.13
N TYR A 254 -20.54 -5.22 -3.35
CA TYR A 254 -21.77 -5.91 -2.94
C TYR A 254 -21.68 -6.37 -1.49
N ARG A 255 -22.82 -6.74 -0.92
CA ARG A 255 -22.91 -7.25 0.43
C ARG A 255 -23.68 -8.57 0.49
N TRP A 256 -23.29 -9.43 1.45
CA TRP A 256 -23.97 -10.69 1.71
C TRP A 256 -24.41 -10.81 3.18
N PRO A 257 -25.39 -11.68 3.47
CA PRO A 257 -25.84 -11.89 4.83
C PRO A 257 -24.81 -12.67 5.65
N VAL A 258 -24.47 -12.15 6.83
CA VAL A 258 -23.72 -12.82 7.89
C VAL A 258 -24.64 -12.89 9.09
N MET A 259 -24.95 -14.09 9.58
CA MET A 259 -25.93 -14.31 10.69
C MET A 259 -27.30 -13.65 10.42
N GLY A 260 -27.76 -13.65 9.18
CA GLY A 260 -29.04 -13.04 8.77
C GLY A 260 -28.98 -11.52 8.53
N LEU A 261 -27.88 -10.85 8.83
CA LEU A 261 -27.66 -9.42 8.59
C LEU A 261 -26.69 -9.23 7.41
N TYR A 262 -26.96 -8.23 6.56
CA TYR A 262 -26.09 -7.92 5.40
C TYR A 262 -24.84 -7.15 5.84
N LEU A 263 -23.94 -7.84 6.56
CA LEU A 263 -22.72 -7.29 7.15
C LEU A 263 -21.45 -7.62 6.36
N GLY A 264 -21.45 -8.70 5.56
CA GLY A 264 -20.32 -9.03 4.70
C GLY A 264 -20.27 -8.08 3.52
N ILE A 265 -19.08 -7.60 3.17
CA ILE A 265 -18.83 -6.73 2.02
C ILE A 265 -17.67 -7.31 1.23
N HIS A 266 -17.83 -7.35 -0.10
CA HIS A 266 -16.73 -7.69 -1.01
C HIS A 266 -16.82 -6.84 -2.28
N THR A 267 -15.68 -6.72 -2.93
CA THR A 267 -15.52 -5.90 -4.13
C THR A 267 -14.67 -6.66 -5.15
N PHE A 268 -15.09 -6.64 -6.39
CA PHE A 268 -14.37 -7.26 -7.49
C PHE A 268 -14.36 -6.38 -8.74
N ALA A 269 -13.39 -6.59 -9.62
CA ALA A 269 -13.35 -5.93 -10.93
C ALA A 269 -14.06 -6.78 -11.99
N ALA A 270 -14.54 -6.10 -13.05
CA ALA A 270 -15.20 -6.75 -14.16
C ALA A 270 -14.91 -6.05 -15.49
N VAL A 271 -15.06 -6.79 -16.60
CA VAL A 271 -15.09 -6.28 -17.97
C VAL A 271 -16.25 -6.87 -18.72
N SER A 272 -16.74 -6.16 -19.76
CA SER A 272 -17.70 -6.68 -20.73
C SER A 272 -16.95 -7.55 -21.74
N GLU A 273 -17.42 -8.78 -21.97
CA GLU A 273 -16.81 -9.74 -22.89
C GLU A 273 -17.89 -10.49 -23.66
N GLY A 274 -18.08 -10.16 -24.92
CA GLY A 274 -19.06 -10.84 -25.80
C GLY A 274 -20.51 -10.78 -25.30
N GLY A 275 -20.91 -9.69 -24.67
CA GLY A 275 -22.23 -9.52 -24.07
C GLY A 275 -22.37 -10.16 -22.67
N ASN A 276 -21.32 -10.76 -22.15
CA ASN A 276 -21.23 -11.29 -20.80
C ASN A 276 -20.30 -10.40 -19.94
N MET A 277 -20.24 -10.69 -18.66
CA MET A 277 -19.36 -10.03 -17.69
C MET A 277 -18.29 -11.00 -17.18
N ARG A 278 -17.03 -10.72 -17.44
CA ARG A 278 -15.92 -11.44 -16.80
C ARG A 278 -15.53 -10.72 -15.52
N THR A 279 -15.38 -11.49 -14.44
CA THR A 279 -15.07 -10.96 -13.11
C THR A 279 -13.70 -11.43 -12.62
N PHE A 280 -13.01 -10.57 -11.87
CA PHE A 280 -11.70 -10.84 -11.28
C PHE A 280 -11.77 -10.66 -9.78
N ASN A 281 -11.33 -11.67 -9.01
CA ASN A 281 -11.45 -11.72 -7.55
C ASN A 281 -12.91 -11.68 -7.05
N ARG A 282 -13.83 -12.33 -7.78
CA ARG A 282 -15.26 -12.42 -7.37
C ARG A 282 -15.43 -13.08 -5.99
N TYR A 283 -14.63 -14.09 -5.72
CA TYR A 283 -14.43 -14.66 -4.39
C TYR A 283 -12.95 -14.62 -4.06
N GLY A 284 -12.60 -14.15 -2.88
CA GLY A 284 -11.21 -13.90 -2.48
C GLY A 284 -10.26 -15.09 -2.47
N ASN A 285 -10.75 -16.28 -2.79
CA ASN A 285 -9.97 -17.54 -2.90
C ASN A 285 -10.09 -18.21 -4.27
N HIS A 286 -10.71 -17.58 -5.26
CA HIS A 286 -10.77 -18.14 -6.62
C HIS A 286 -9.39 -18.07 -7.28
N ALA A 287 -9.05 -19.16 -7.96
CA ALA A 287 -7.78 -19.27 -8.70
C ALA A 287 -7.85 -18.65 -10.11
N HIS A 288 -9.05 -18.33 -10.62
CA HIS A 288 -9.27 -17.83 -11.97
C HIS A 288 -10.41 -16.83 -12.05
N SER A 289 -10.38 -16.00 -13.10
CA SER A 289 -11.51 -15.17 -13.50
C SER A 289 -12.72 -16.02 -13.90
N VAL A 290 -13.93 -15.48 -13.73
CA VAL A 290 -15.19 -16.17 -14.02
C VAL A 290 -16.06 -15.34 -14.95
N LEU A 291 -16.69 -16.01 -15.94
CA LEU A 291 -17.59 -15.37 -16.89
C LEU A 291 -19.04 -15.58 -16.46
N TYR A 292 -19.81 -14.51 -16.36
CA TYR A 292 -21.23 -14.51 -16.01
C TYR A 292 -22.07 -13.83 -17.11
N PRO A 293 -23.32 -14.27 -17.33
CA PRO A 293 -24.19 -13.60 -18.30
C PRO A 293 -24.62 -12.18 -17.89
N SER A 294 -24.55 -11.85 -16.59
CA SER A 294 -24.93 -10.52 -16.09
C SER A 294 -24.39 -10.30 -14.66
N THR A 295 -24.48 -9.06 -14.18
CA THR A 295 -24.24 -8.70 -12.78
C THR A 295 -25.15 -9.48 -11.83
N GLU A 296 -26.43 -9.64 -12.16
CA GLU A 296 -27.36 -10.41 -11.33
C GLU A 296 -26.91 -11.87 -11.20
N ALA A 297 -26.51 -12.50 -12.31
CA ALA A 297 -26.00 -13.87 -12.29
C ALA A 297 -24.76 -14.01 -11.40
N ALA A 298 -23.82 -13.06 -11.52
CA ALA A 298 -22.63 -13.03 -10.65
C ALA A 298 -22.98 -12.88 -9.17
N LEU A 299 -23.98 -12.07 -8.84
CA LEU A 299 -24.41 -11.86 -7.45
C LEU A 299 -25.29 -13.01 -6.90
N CYS A 300 -25.85 -13.85 -7.75
CA CYS A 300 -26.65 -15.00 -7.37
C CYS A 300 -25.86 -16.32 -7.34
N ASP A 301 -24.60 -16.35 -7.78
CA ASP A 301 -23.76 -17.55 -7.86
C ASP A 301 -23.30 -18.08 -6.48
N GLY A 302 -23.43 -17.32 -5.43
CA GLY A 302 -23.04 -17.69 -4.08
C GLY A 302 -24.10 -18.52 -3.33
N LYS A 303 -23.71 -19.01 -2.15
CA LYS A 303 -24.62 -19.68 -1.20
C LYS A 303 -25.81 -18.80 -0.77
N PHE A 304 -25.64 -17.49 -0.84
CA PHE A 304 -26.63 -16.48 -0.46
C PHE A 304 -26.86 -15.53 -1.64
N LYS A 305 -28.05 -14.95 -1.73
CA LYS A 305 -28.33 -13.88 -2.69
C LYS A 305 -27.61 -12.62 -2.21
N ASP A 306 -26.53 -12.29 -2.89
CA ASP A 306 -25.78 -11.06 -2.64
C ASP A 306 -26.57 -9.83 -3.14
N ARG A 307 -26.30 -8.67 -2.57
CA ARG A 307 -26.97 -7.42 -2.94
C ARG A 307 -25.93 -6.41 -3.45
N PHE A 308 -26.16 -5.91 -4.66
CA PHE A 308 -25.42 -4.79 -5.21
C PHE A 308 -25.49 -3.57 -4.27
N MET A 309 -24.40 -2.89 -4.06
CA MET A 309 -24.32 -1.68 -3.21
C MET A 309 -24.01 -0.45 -4.06
N VAL A 310 -22.95 -0.49 -4.80
CA VAL A 310 -22.44 0.58 -5.65
C VAL A 310 -21.47 -0.02 -6.66
N GLY A 311 -21.44 0.55 -7.87
CA GLY A 311 -20.45 0.24 -8.88
C GLY A 311 -19.71 1.49 -9.35
N TYR A 312 -18.59 1.27 -10.03
CA TYR A 312 -17.82 2.31 -10.70
C TYR A 312 -17.39 1.75 -12.05
N VAL A 313 -17.48 2.54 -13.11
CA VAL A 313 -16.95 2.17 -14.42
C VAL A 313 -15.91 3.20 -14.85
N VAL A 314 -14.84 2.74 -15.50
CA VAL A 314 -13.66 3.51 -15.92
C VAL A 314 -13.40 3.32 -17.42
#